data_cca2c850be9069cb3a606f9846f8e05d
#
_entry.id   cca2c850be9069cb3a606f9846f8e05d
#
_cell.length_a   1.000
_cell.length_b   1.000
_cell.length_c   1.000
_cell.angle_alpha   90.00
_cell.angle_beta   90.00
_cell.angle_gamma   90.00
#
_symmetry.space_group_name_H-M   'P 1'
#
loop_
_entity.id
_entity.type
_entity.pdbx_description
1 polymer ?
#
loop_
_entity_poly.entity_id
_entity_poly.type
_entity_poly.pdbx_seq_one_letter_code
_entity_poly.pdbx_strand_id
1 'polypeptide(L)'
;MLTIEVLLILRKQKSIILYNLDYREVLNNEELSEKDFVYCDCPYSQTTAIYNEKRAFGGWDISSDYEMFKCLEELNSKHIKWGLSNVFCNKGKTNQHLIDWCEKNNWNVYHLNKTYSALGKGNAKSDEVYICNYRIE
;
A
#
# COMPACT_ATOMS: atom_id res chain seq x y z
N MET A 1 12.96 12.09 1.88
CA MET A 1 11.54 12.31 1.62
C MET A 1 11.03 11.15 0.78
N LEU A 2 10.24 10.28 1.37
CA LEU A 2 9.56 9.19 0.67
C LEU A 2 8.34 9.81 -0.01
N THR A 3 8.43 9.99 -1.31
CA THR A 3 7.29 10.32 -2.15
C THR A 3 6.50 9.05 -2.38
N ILE A 4 5.38 8.90 -1.70
CA ILE A 4 4.34 7.99 -2.14
C ILE A 4 3.52 8.79 -3.15
N GLU A 5 3.55 8.37 -4.41
CA GLU A 5 2.64 8.91 -5.40
C GLU A 5 1.23 8.42 -5.07
N VAL A 6 0.45 9.25 -4.40
CA VAL A 6 -0.98 9.03 -4.28
C VAL A 6 -1.62 9.55 -5.55
N LEU A 7 -2.03 8.67 -6.43
CA LEU A 7 -2.78 9.04 -7.63
C LEU A 7 -4.26 9.20 -7.26
N LEU A 8 -4.71 10.45 -7.11
CA LEU A 8 -6.10 10.77 -6.89
C LEU A 8 -6.81 10.98 -8.24
N ILE A 9 -7.69 10.05 -8.62
CA ILE A 9 -8.50 10.19 -9.83
C ILE A 9 -9.84 10.84 -9.47
N LEU A 10 -9.97 12.14 -9.75
CA LEU A 10 -11.22 12.87 -9.58
C LEU A 10 -12.11 12.70 -10.82
N ARG A 11 -13.27 12.08 -10.66
CA ARG A 11 -14.18 11.68 -11.76
C ARG A 11 -14.84 12.80 -12.55
N LYS A 12 -14.86 14.04 -12.08
CA LYS A 12 -15.64 15.13 -12.71
C LYS A 12 -14.87 16.11 -13.56
N GLN A 13 -13.58 16.17 -13.44
CA GLN A 13 -12.73 17.00 -14.31
C GLN A 13 -11.55 16.15 -14.74
N LYS A 14 -11.23 16.16 -16.04
CA LYS A 14 -10.08 15.44 -16.60
C LYS A 14 -8.76 16.13 -16.24
N SER A 15 -8.57 16.42 -14.95
CA SER A 15 -7.36 17.05 -14.43
C SER A 15 -6.63 16.05 -13.54
N ILE A 16 -5.33 15.92 -13.76
CA ILE A 16 -4.42 15.17 -12.91
C ILE A 16 -3.65 16.19 -12.09
N ILE A 17 -3.66 16.03 -10.77
CA ILE A 17 -2.85 16.83 -9.86
C ILE A 17 -1.75 15.94 -9.32
N LEU A 18 -0.50 16.39 -9.44
CA LEU A 18 0.66 15.68 -8.92
C LEU A 18 1.17 16.39 -7.67
N TYR A 19 1.31 15.64 -6.60
CA TYR A 19 1.89 16.10 -5.35
C TYR A 19 3.26 15.44 -5.11
N ASN A 20 4.23 16.23 -4.70
CA ASN A 20 5.51 15.76 -4.17
C ASN A 20 5.56 16.04 -2.68
N LEU A 21 4.67 15.40 -1.92
CA LEU A 21 4.46 15.58 -0.50
C LEU A 21 4.43 14.22 0.21
N ASP A 22 4.50 14.22 1.52
CA ASP A 22 4.18 13.05 2.33
C ASP A 22 2.70 12.69 2.14
N TYR A 23 2.39 11.39 1.99
CA TYR A 23 1.02 10.93 1.75
C TYR A 23 0.04 11.39 2.84
N ARG A 24 0.52 11.53 4.09
CA ARG A 24 -0.30 12.02 5.22
C ARG A 24 -0.73 13.47 5.01
N GLU A 25 0.14 14.29 4.43
CA GLU A 25 -0.20 15.67 4.09
C GLU A 25 -1.25 15.72 2.98
N VAL A 26 -1.09 14.88 1.95
CA VAL A 26 -2.08 14.77 0.85
C VAL A 26 -3.44 14.32 1.38
N LEU A 27 -3.48 13.24 2.16
CA LEU A 27 -4.73 12.71 2.71
C LEU A 27 -5.42 13.68 3.69
N ASN A 28 -4.66 14.51 4.40
CA ASN A 28 -5.21 15.51 5.31
C ASN A 28 -5.70 16.80 4.59
N ASN A 29 -5.09 17.13 3.45
CA ASN A 29 -5.40 18.36 2.73
C ASN A 29 -6.53 18.18 1.70
N GLU A 30 -6.78 16.95 1.26
CA GLU A 30 -7.84 16.64 0.30
C GLU A 30 -9.18 16.41 1.02
N GLU A 31 -10.24 17.01 0.52
CA GLU A 31 -11.61 16.76 0.95
C GLU A 31 -12.14 15.46 0.32
N LEU A 32 -11.73 14.33 0.89
CA LEU A 32 -12.16 13.02 0.44
C LEU A 32 -13.57 12.69 0.93
N SER A 33 -14.35 12.03 0.09
CA SER A 33 -15.72 11.57 0.34
C SER A 33 -15.89 10.08 0.05
N GLU A 34 -17.03 9.51 0.42
CA GLU A 34 -17.38 8.11 0.10
C GLU A 34 -17.43 7.78 -1.41
N LYS A 35 -17.39 8.81 -2.28
CA LYS A 35 -17.35 8.66 -3.75
C LYS A 35 -15.93 8.52 -4.29
N ASP A 36 -14.94 8.76 -3.45
CA ASP A 36 -13.54 8.74 -3.81
C ASP A 36 -12.93 7.36 -3.54
N PHE A 37 -11.80 7.12 -4.16
CA PHE A 37 -11.04 5.90 -4.00
C PHE A 37 -9.56 6.24 -3.80
N VAL A 38 -8.95 5.66 -2.78
CA VAL A 38 -7.52 5.83 -2.48
C VAL A 38 -6.79 4.53 -2.79
N TYR A 39 -5.80 4.60 -3.69
CA TYR A 39 -4.91 3.47 -3.96
C TYR A 39 -3.53 3.76 -3.38
N CYS A 40 -3.03 2.82 -2.59
CA CYS A 40 -1.72 2.90 -1.94
C CYS A 40 -0.77 1.87 -2.54
N ASP A 41 0.31 2.36 -3.14
CA ASP A 41 1.43 1.55 -3.62
C ASP A 41 2.68 1.94 -2.85
N CYS A 42 2.76 1.45 -1.62
CA CYS A 42 3.82 1.79 -0.67
C CYS A 42 5.05 0.92 -0.88
N PRO A 43 6.24 1.39 -0.49
CA PRO A 43 7.38 0.50 -0.34
C PRO A 43 7.06 -0.65 0.59
N TYR A 44 7.58 -1.83 0.30
CA TYR A 44 7.36 -3.01 1.15
C TYR A 44 8.44 -3.08 2.21
N SER A 45 8.08 -3.06 3.48
CA SER A 45 9.03 -3.12 4.61
C SER A 45 9.94 -4.35 4.54
N GLN A 46 9.47 -5.45 3.95
CA GLN A 46 10.22 -6.69 3.74
C GLN A 46 11.29 -6.60 2.63
N THR A 47 11.21 -5.58 1.76
CA THR A 47 12.12 -5.44 0.61
C THR A 47 13.04 -4.22 0.72
N THR A 48 12.78 -3.33 1.65
CA THR A 48 13.42 -2.00 1.73
C THR A 48 14.84 -2.01 2.29
N ALA A 49 15.37 -3.13 2.78
CA ALA A 49 16.74 -3.21 3.27
C ALA A 49 17.78 -2.67 2.25
N ILE A 50 17.52 -2.86 0.95
CA ILE A 50 18.39 -2.37 -0.13
C ILE A 50 18.18 -0.87 -0.41
N TYR A 51 16.98 -0.36 -0.15
CA TYR A 51 16.63 1.05 -0.38
C TYR A 51 16.97 1.95 0.81
N ASN A 52 17.03 1.41 2.03
CA ASN A 52 17.29 2.15 3.26
C ASN A 52 18.73 2.58 3.42
N GLU A 53 19.68 1.81 2.89
CA GLU A 53 21.12 2.11 3.02
C GLU A 53 21.57 3.37 2.26
N LYS A 54 20.77 3.87 1.30
CA LYS A 54 21.13 5.00 0.44
C LYS A 54 20.36 6.29 0.67
N ARG A 55 19.50 6.37 1.69
CA ARG A 55 18.64 7.53 1.91
C ARG A 55 18.95 8.26 3.20
N ALA A 56 19.34 9.54 3.06
CA ALA A 56 19.58 10.47 4.17
C ALA A 56 18.32 10.79 5.03
N PHE A 57 17.15 10.24 4.69
CA PHE A 57 15.87 10.58 5.32
C PHE A 57 15.06 9.33 5.63
N GLY A 58 15.45 8.53 6.57
CA GLY A 58 14.70 7.39 7.09
C GLY A 58 13.96 6.56 6.01
N GLY A 59 14.26 5.29 5.88
CA GLY A 59 13.57 4.42 4.93
C GLY A 59 12.19 4.01 5.43
N TRP A 60 11.45 3.29 4.57
CA TRP A 60 10.20 2.66 4.97
C TRP A 60 10.48 1.43 5.84
N ASP A 61 9.88 1.36 7.00
CA ASP A 61 10.06 0.29 7.98
C ASP A 61 8.71 -0.21 8.51
N ILE A 62 8.74 -1.10 9.48
CA ILE A 62 7.52 -1.64 10.12
C ILE A 62 6.72 -0.53 10.81
N SER A 63 7.35 0.50 11.35
CA SER A 63 6.66 1.65 11.94
C SER A 63 5.87 2.42 10.88
N SER A 64 6.46 2.56 9.69
CA SER A 64 5.80 3.18 8.53
C SER A 64 4.58 2.37 8.07
N ASP A 65 4.67 1.03 8.10
CA ASP A 65 3.53 0.17 7.81
C ASP A 65 2.38 0.42 8.80
N TYR A 66 2.65 0.49 10.09
CA TYR A 66 1.61 0.75 11.10
C TYR A 66 0.98 2.15 10.95
N GLU A 67 1.74 3.16 10.60
CA GLU A 67 1.20 4.49 10.30
C GLU A 67 0.27 4.45 9.09
N MET A 68 0.64 3.72 8.03
CA MET A 68 -0.22 3.51 6.87
C MET A 68 -1.49 2.74 7.23
N PHE A 69 -1.39 1.67 8.01
CA PHE A 69 -2.55 0.90 8.45
C PHE A 69 -3.56 1.79 9.20
N LYS A 70 -3.06 2.66 10.07
CA LYS A 70 -3.90 3.63 10.79
C LYS A 70 -4.62 4.58 9.83
N CYS A 71 -3.92 5.10 8.83
CA CYS A 71 -4.54 5.95 7.80
C CYS A 71 -5.65 5.20 7.04
N LEU A 72 -5.43 3.94 6.67
CA LEU A 72 -6.43 3.11 5.98
C LEU A 72 -7.65 2.79 6.87
N GLU A 73 -7.44 2.55 8.16
CA GLU A 73 -8.53 2.40 9.13
C GLU A 73 -9.36 3.70 9.26
N GLU A 74 -8.69 4.86 9.28
CA GLU A 74 -9.36 6.16 9.31
C GLU A 74 -10.17 6.41 8.04
N LEU A 75 -9.65 6.08 6.85
CA LEU A 75 -10.39 6.15 5.59
C LEU A 75 -11.62 5.23 5.62
N ASN A 76 -11.47 4.02 6.14
CA ASN A 76 -12.57 3.08 6.30
C ASN A 76 -13.67 3.63 7.22
N SER A 77 -13.31 4.28 8.32
CA SER A 77 -14.27 4.91 9.25
C SER A 77 -15.09 6.03 8.60
N LYS A 78 -14.52 6.66 7.57
CA LYS A 78 -15.18 7.69 6.75
C LYS A 78 -15.90 7.11 5.53
N HIS A 79 -16.03 5.79 5.42
CA HIS A 79 -16.62 5.08 4.27
C HIS A 79 -15.93 5.34 2.93
N ILE A 80 -14.67 5.74 2.95
CA ILE A 80 -13.86 5.94 1.75
C ILE A 80 -13.25 4.60 1.34
N LYS A 81 -13.46 4.22 0.08
CA LYS A 81 -12.88 2.99 -0.47
C LYS A 81 -11.38 3.15 -0.69
N TRP A 82 -10.63 2.12 -0.32
CA TRP A 82 -9.20 2.09 -0.53
C TRP A 82 -8.70 0.69 -0.97
N GLY A 83 -7.56 0.67 -1.63
CA GLY A 83 -6.81 -0.51 -1.98
C GLY A 83 -5.33 -0.33 -1.68
N LEU A 84 -4.68 -1.38 -1.23
CA LEU A 84 -3.26 -1.43 -0.87
C LEU A 84 -2.59 -2.59 -1.60
N SER A 85 -1.54 -2.32 -2.35
CA SER A 85 -0.61 -3.34 -2.85
C SER A 85 0.50 -3.60 -1.85
N ASN A 86 0.75 -4.88 -1.55
CA ASN A 86 1.83 -5.28 -0.64
C ASN A 86 2.22 -6.75 -0.87
N VAL A 87 3.08 -7.31 -0.03
CA VAL A 87 3.51 -8.71 -0.06
C VAL A 87 3.30 -9.37 1.29
N PHE A 88 2.73 -10.57 1.31
CA PHE A 88 2.64 -11.41 2.52
C PHE A 88 3.93 -12.19 2.77
N CYS A 89 4.61 -12.58 1.71
CA CYS A 89 5.90 -13.25 1.79
C CYS A 89 6.82 -12.78 0.65
N ASN A 90 8.08 -12.56 0.97
CA ASN A 90 9.10 -12.26 -0.02
C ASN A 90 10.41 -12.95 0.34
N LYS A 91 10.96 -13.77 -0.57
CA LYS A 91 12.22 -14.51 -0.39
C LYS A 91 12.30 -15.26 0.95
N GLY A 92 11.20 -15.92 1.35
CA GLY A 92 11.12 -16.68 2.60
C GLY A 92 10.90 -15.85 3.86
N LYS A 93 10.76 -14.54 3.76
CA LYS A 93 10.41 -13.65 4.88
C LYS A 93 8.92 -13.36 4.86
N THR A 94 8.23 -13.74 5.93
CA THR A 94 6.80 -13.49 6.10
C THR A 94 6.55 -12.11 6.69
N ASN A 95 5.59 -11.40 6.13
CA ASN A 95 5.12 -10.10 6.61
C ASN A 95 3.99 -10.30 7.63
N GLN A 96 4.35 -10.84 8.82
CA GLN A 96 3.37 -11.28 9.79
C GLN A 96 2.49 -10.13 10.31
N HIS A 97 3.06 -8.95 10.57
CA HIS A 97 2.28 -7.81 11.06
C HIS A 97 1.21 -7.33 10.05
N LEU A 98 1.46 -7.46 8.74
CA LEU A 98 0.47 -7.18 7.71
C LEU A 98 -0.65 -8.23 7.70
N ILE A 99 -0.28 -9.51 7.81
CA ILE A 99 -1.25 -10.62 7.88
C ILE A 99 -2.15 -10.45 9.10
N ASP A 100 -1.56 -10.24 10.28
CA ASP A 100 -2.29 -10.05 11.53
C ASP A 100 -3.24 -8.85 11.45
N TRP A 101 -2.80 -7.75 10.82
CA TRP A 101 -3.64 -6.58 10.62
C TRP A 101 -4.83 -6.86 9.68
N CYS A 102 -4.62 -7.61 8.61
CA CYS A 102 -5.69 -8.00 7.69
C CYS A 102 -6.73 -8.88 8.40
N GLU A 103 -6.27 -9.88 9.16
CA GLU A 103 -7.15 -10.80 9.91
C GLU A 103 -7.94 -10.06 11.00
N LYS A 104 -7.27 -9.22 11.79
CA LYS A 104 -7.90 -8.44 12.86
C LYS A 104 -9.04 -7.56 12.35
N ASN A 105 -8.87 -6.94 11.18
CA ASN A 105 -9.85 -6.02 10.61
C ASN A 105 -10.78 -6.68 9.59
N ASN A 106 -10.55 -7.96 9.27
CA ASN A 106 -11.31 -8.71 8.27
C ASN A 106 -11.31 -8.04 6.89
N TRP A 107 -10.14 -7.52 6.46
CA TRP A 107 -9.99 -6.94 5.14
C TRP A 107 -10.09 -7.98 4.03
N ASN A 108 -10.52 -7.57 2.84
CA ASN A 108 -10.51 -8.45 1.67
C ASN A 108 -9.09 -8.55 1.12
N VAL A 109 -8.56 -9.77 1.02
CA VAL A 109 -7.22 -10.06 0.51
C VAL A 109 -7.32 -10.87 -0.76
N TYR A 110 -6.68 -10.40 -1.82
CA TYR A 110 -6.60 -11.06 -3.11
C TYR A 110 -5.14 -11.35 -3.44
N HIS A 111 -4.80 -12.63 -3.60
CA HIS A 111 -3.47 -13.06 -3.97
C HIS A 111 -3.25 -12.87 -5.47
N LEU A 112 -2.21 -12.13 -5.82
CA LEU A 112 -1.85 -11.87 -7.20
C LEU A 112 -0.89 -12.97 -7.67
N ASN A 113 -1.42 -14.02 -8.31
CA ASN A 113 -0.63 -15.12 -8.86
C ASN A 113 0.19 -14.63 -10.07
N LYS A 114 1.30 -13.97 -9.82
CA LYS A 114 2.27 -13.66 -10.86
C LYS A 114 3.17 -14.87 -11.07
N THR A 115 2.88 -15.66 -12.10
CA THR A 115 3.82 -16.62 -12.66
C THR A 115 4.90 -15.84 -13.43
N TYR A 116 5.77 -15.12 -12.73
CA TYR A 116 7.02 -14.61 -13.31
C TYR A 116 8.09 -15.71 -13.38
N SER A 117 7.69 -16.92 -13.76
CA SER A 117 8.62 -18.03 -13.96
C SER A 117 9.39 -17.97 -15.28
N ALA A 118 9.20 -16.92 -16.11
CA ALA A 118 9.77 -16.86 -17.45
C ALA A 118 11.14 -16.18 -17.57
N LEU A 119 11.67 -15.50 -16.55
CA LEU A 119 12.86 -14.65 -16.72
C LEU A 119 13.94 -14.74 -15.61
N GLY A 120 13.99 -15.78 -14.79
CA GLY A 120 15.06 -15.85 -13.79
C GLY A 120 15.15 -17.19 -13.07
N LYS A 121 16.32 -17.78 -13.11
CA LYS A 121 16.75 -18.90 -12.25
C LYS A 121 16.78 -18.43 -10.78
N GLY A 122 15.67 -18.62 -10.06
CA GLY A 122 15.61 -18.33 -8.63
C GLY A 122 14.26 -18.64 -8.04
N ASN A 123 14.19 -19.69 -7.22
CA ASN A 123 13.00 -20.17 -6.49
C ASN A 123 12.56 -19.24 -5.34
N ALA A 124 12.57 -17.93 -5.53
CA ALA A 124 12.08 -17.00 -4.53
C ALA A 124 10.58 -16.77 -4.78
N LYS A 125 9.74 -17.55 -4.11
CA LYS A 125 8.29 -17.33 -4.10
C LYS A 125 8.00 -16.00 -3.40
N SER A 126 7.44 -15.06 -4.15
CA SER A 126 6.83 -13.85 -3.62
C SER A 126 5.31 -14.05 -3.62
N ASP A 127 4.65 -13.71 -2.53
CA ASP A 127 3.19 -13.70 -2.41
C ASP A 127 2.73 -12.24 -2.39
N GLU A 128 2.55 -11.68 -3.58
CA GLU A 128 2.00 -10.33 -3.75
C GLU A 128 0.49 -10.36 -3.55
N VAL A 129 0.00 -9.38 -2.80
CA VAL A 129 -1.42 -9.27 -2.44
C VAL A 129 -1.98 -7.89 -2.76
N TYR A 130 -3.26 -7.87 -3.09
CA TYR A 130 -4.09 -6.68 -3.10
C TYR A 130 -5.05 -6.75 -1.93
N ILE A 131 -5.03 -5.75 -1.07
CA ILE A 131 -5.84 -5.66 0.14
C ILE A 131 -6.78 -4.48 -0.01
N CYS A 132 -8.06 -4.64 0.34
CA CYS A 132 -9.02 -3.55 0.24
C CYS A 132 -10.17 -3.68 1.23
N ASN A 133 -10.89 -2.57 1.47
CA ASN A 133 -12.05 -2.52 2.35
C ASN A 133 -13.40 -2.74 1.64
N TYR A 134 -13.39 -3.22 0.40
CA TYR A 134 -14.58 -3.55 -0.38
C TYR A 134 -14.42 -4.91 -1.07
N ARG A 135 -15.51 -5.48 -1.55
CA ARG A 135 -15.46 -6.72 -2.33
C ARG A 135 -15.31 -6.42 -3.82
N ILE A 136 -14.45 -7.17 -4.48
CA ILE A 136 -14.33 -7.19 -5.93
C ILE A 136 -15.29 -8.29 -6.42
N GLU A 137 -16.27 -7.90 -7.24
CA GLU A 137 -17.21 -8.83 -7.89
C GLU A 137 -16.59 -9.51 -9.10
#